data_a04d5b2694a9ef9a28d81eb5c8ae8b15
#
_entry.id   a04d5b2694a9ef9a28d81eb5c8ae8b15
#
_cell.length_a   1.000
_cell.length_b   1.000
_cell.length_c   1.000
_cell.angle_alpha   90.00
_cell.angle_beta   90.00
_cell.angle_gamma   90.00
#
_symmetry.space_group_name_H-M   'P 1'
#
loop_
_entity.id
_entity.type
_entity.pdbx_description
1 polymer ?
#
loop_
_entity_poly.entity_id
_entity_poly.type
_entity_poly.pdbx_seq_one_letter_code
_entity_poly.pdbx_strand_id
1 'polypeptide(L)'
;MSITATDLYEDGPAAGAKAKILLIHFDGAIDAGAAGRIAIGQMLRSLHNERVATFDADTLMDYRSHRPIVTVDDWVSSPDMVMPKTVLDLVEDDMGNPILVLHGAEPDAHWESFTNAINDICKRAGVEITFSLHGVPSGVPHTRPTPVHVQATDASLLPAGGAKITNHMQFPAPLSTFVQIRLGQRGIGGLALLGAVPYYMADTGYPAASSALLTSLAKFADLSLPCLLYTSPSPRDS
;
A
#
# COMPACT_ATOMS: atom_id res chain seq x y z
N MET A 1 17.38 -3.18 25.29
CA MET A 1 17.38 -4.45 24.54
C MET A 1 17.32 -4.12 23.07
N SER A 2 18.13 -4.75 22.22
CA SER A 2 18.03 -4.57 20.78
C SER A 2 16.87 -5.44 20.28
N ILE A 3 15.86 -4.83 19.67
CA ILE A 3 14.72 -5.53 19.08
C ILE A 3 15.23 -6.22 17.81
N THR A 4 15.06 -7.53 17.71
CA THR A 4 15.44 -8.29 16.51
C THR A 4 14.28 -8.28 15.51
N ALA A 5 14.58 -8.51 14.23
CA ALA A 5 13.55 -8.51 13.18
C ALA A 5 12.45 -9.57 13.43
N THR A 6 12.81 -10.69 14.04
CA THR A 6 11.90 -11.80 14.37
C THR A 6 10.99 -11.51 15.57
N ASP A 7 11.32 -10.50 16.39
CA ASP A 7 10.50 -10.10 17.54
C ASP A 7 9.36 -9.14 17.13
N LEU A 8 9.36 -8.69 15.87
CA LEU A 8 8.44 -7.66 15.39
C LEU A 8 7.17 -8.19 14.74
N TYR A 9 7.06 -9.49 14.50
CA TYR A 9 5.89 -10.06 13.85
C TYR A 9 5.67 -11.53 14.23
N GLU A 10 4.43 -11.95 14.09
CA GLU A 10 4.01 -13.34 14.19
C GLU A 10 3.72 -13.89 12.79
N ASP A 11 4.20 -15.09 12.51
CA ASP A 11 3.93 -15.80 11.27
C ASP A 11 2.44 -16.24 11.22
N GLY A 12 1.81 -15.98 10.08
CA GLY A 12 0.47 -16.45 9.78
C GLY A 12 0.46 -17.80 9.02
N PRO A 13 -0.73 -18.30 8.65
CA PRO A 13 -0.87 -19.57 7.94
C PRO A 13 -0.09 -19.63 6.62
N ALA A 14 0.05 -18.51 5.91
CA ALA A 14 0.77 -18.42 4.62
C ALA A 14 2.24 -18.00 4.75
N ALA A 15 2.88 -18.12 5.92
CA ALA A 15 4.26 -17.63 6.17
C ALA A 15 5.33 -18.23 5.24
N GLY A 16 5.07 -19.41 4.64
CA GLY A 16 5.95 -20.07 3.67
C GLY A 16 5.71 -19.69 2.21
N ALA A 17 4.77 -18.79 1.93
CA ALA A 17 4.36 -18.42 0.57
C ALA A 17 5.52 -17.89 -0.28
N LYS A 18 5.44 -18.12 -1.58
CA LYS A 18 6.35 -17.59 -2.60
C LYS A 18 5.62 -16.56 -3.44
N ALA A 19 6.25 -15.42 -3.65
CA ALA A 19 5.74 -14.37 -4.52
C ALA A 19 6.89 -13.49 -5.02
N LYS A 20 6.84 -13.10 -6.28
CA LYS A 20 7.86 -12.23 -6.89
C LYS A 20 7.62 -10.74 -6.63
N ILE A 21 6.43 -10.38 -6.19
CA ILE A 21 5.96 -9.01 -6.04
C ILE A 21 5.58 -8.74 -4.60
N LEU A 22 6.07 -7.60 -4.07
CA LEU A 22 5.57 -7.03 -2.83
C LEU A 22 4.88 -5.70 -3.14
N LEU A 23 3.58 -5.62 -2.85
CA LEU A 23 2.80 -4.39 -2.90
C LEU A 23 2.73 -3.77 -1.50
N ILE A 24 2.99 -2.47 -1.40
CA ILE A 24 3.06 -1.74 -0.12
C ILE A 24 2.05 -0.59 -0.13
N HIS A 25 1.23 -0.51 0.90
CA HIS A 25 0.38 0.64 1.16
C HIS A 25 0.10 0.77 2.66
N PHE A 26 0.36 1.94 3.22
CA PHE A 26 0.04 2.24 4.62
C PHE A 26 -1.04 3.33 4.71
N ASP A 27 -1.95 3.17 5.67
CA ASP A 27 -2.91 4.20 6.05
C ASP A 27 -2.18 5.34 6.78
N GLY A 28 -2.48 6.59 6.42
CA GLY A 28 -1.89 7.77 7.05
C GLY A 28 -0.71 8.39 6.32
N ALA A 29 -0.15 7.70 5.31
CA ALA A 29 0.85 8.26 4.40
C ALA A 29 0.21 9.19 3.34
N ILE A 30 0.99 9.69 2.39
CA ILE A 30 0.50 10.50 1.26
C ILE A 30 -0.47 9.64 0.42
N ASP A 31 -1.77 9.88 0.54
CA ASP A 31 -2.80 9.17 -0.21
C ASP A 31 -4.04 10.06 -0.46
N ALA A 32 -3.88 11.11 -1.26
CA ALA A 32 -4.99 11.97 -1.67
C ALA A 32 -6.11 11.14 -2.30
N GLY A 33 -7.35 11.51 -1.99
CA GLY A 33 -8.53 10.78 -2.46
C GLY A 33 -8.62 9.35 -1.96
N ALA A 34 -7.84 8.97 -0.94
CA ALA A 34 -7.72 7.60 -0.44
C ALA A 34 -7.48 6.57 -1.58
N ALA A 35 -6.75 6.99 -2.63
CA ALA A 35 -6.66 6.25 -3.88
C ALA A 35 -5.97 4.88 -3.70
N GLY A 36 -4.86 4.83 -2.98
CA GLY A 36 -4.14 3.59 -2.66
C GLY A 36 -4.95 2.71 -1.71
N ARG A 37 -5.53 3.29 -0.65
CA ARG A 37 -6.38 2.57 0.31
C ARG A 37 -7.59 1.91 -0.37
N ILE A 38 -8.29 2.63 -1.25
CA ILE A 38 -9.42 2.08 -2.01
C ILE A 38 -8.95 0.95 -2.94
N ALA A 39 -7.82 1.12 -3.62
CA ALA A 39 -7.25 0.11 -4.51
C ALA A 39 -6.91 -1.19 -3.76
N ILE A 40 -6.16 -1.11 -2.66
CA ILE A 40 -5.82 -2.25 -1.81
C ILE A 40 -7.07 -2.89 -1.22
N GLY A 41 -7.99 -2.08 -0.67
CA GLY A 41 -9.25 -2.58 -0.13
C GLY A 41 -10.09 -3.34 -1.16
N GLN A 42 -10.05 -2.93 -2.44
CA GLN A 42 -10.71 -3.66 -3.52
C GLN A 42 -10.05 -5.01 -3.79
N MET A 43 -8.72 -5.06 -3.87
CA MET A 43 -7.98 -6.32 -4.05
C MET A 43 -8.32 -7.31 -2.92
N LEU A 44 -8.21 -6.88 -1.67
CA LEU A 44 -8.45 -7.73 -0.50
C LEU A 44 -9.91 -8.23 -0.38
N ARG A 45 -10.89 -7.46 -0.89
CA ARG A 45 -12.30 -7.90 -0.90
C ARG A 45 -12.65 -8.84 -2.04
N SER A 46 -11.97 -8.71 -3.18
CA SER A 46 -12.36 -9.42 -4.41
C SER A 46 -11.50 -10.64 -4.71
N LEU A 47 -10.28 -10.70 -4.18
CA LEU A 47 -9.32 -11.75 -4.45
C LEU A 47 -9.14 -12.66 -3.22
N HIS A 48 -8.76 -13.91 -3.48
CA HIS A 48 -8.37 -14.82 -2.40
C HIS A 48 -7.14 -14.25 -1.67
N ASN A 49 -7.20 -14.23 -0.34
CA ASN A 49 -6.09 -13.76 0.46
C ASN A 49 -5.94 -14.56 1.76
N GLU A 50 -4.69 -14.70 2.21
CA GLU A 50 -4.34 -15.41 3.43
C GLU A 50 -3.20 -14.69 4.15
N ARG A 51 -3.24 -14.65 5.49
CA ARG A 51 -2.26 -13.98 6.33
C ARG A 51 -0.88 -14.63 6.25
N VAL A 52 0.15 -13.84 5.92
CA VAL A 52 1.57 -14.21 5.97
C VAL A 52 2.20 -13.81 7.29
N ALA A 53 1.93 -12.58 7.75
CA ALA A 53 2.48 -12.06 9.00
C ALA A 53 1.59 -10.97 9.60
N THR A 54 1.56 -10.89 10.93
CA THR A 54 0.97 -9.79 11.69
C THR A 54 2.07 -9.11 12.49
N PHE A 55 2.25 -7.81 12.28
CA PHE A 55 3.26 -7.04 12.98
C PHE A 55 2.78 -6.59 14.37
N ASP A 56 3.71 -6.56 15.32
CA ASP A 56 3.43 -6.18 16.70
C ASP A 56 3.13 -4.67 16.80
N ALA A 57 1.86 -4.35 17.02
CA ALA A 57 1.40 -2.98 17.13
C ALA A 57 1.92 -2.29 18.40
N ASP A 58 2.13 -3.03 19.49
CA ASP A 58 2.59 -2.45 20.76
C ASP A 58 4.03 -1.93 20.66
N THR A 59 4.85 -2.58 19.85
CA THR A 59 6.22 -2.15 19.57
C THR A 59 6.31 -1.08 18.49
N LEU A 60 5.44 -1.14 17.46
CA LEU A 60 5.59 -0.32 16.25
C LEU A 60 4.75 0.94 16.24
N MET A 61 3.65 1.01 17.03
CA MET A 61 2.68 2.10 16.99
C MET A 61 2.75 2.99 18.22
N ASP A 62 2.62 4.30 18.02
CA ASP A 62 2.23 5.21 19.09
C ASP A 62 0.69 5.30 19.14
N TYR A 63 0.07 4.70 20.15
CA TYR A 63 -1.38 4.71 20.32
C TYR A 63 -1.98 6.12 20.50
N ARG A 64 -1.18 7.16 20.68
CA ARG A 64 -1.66 8.55 20.64
C ARG A 64 -1.86 9.02 19.19
N SER A 65 -1.07 8.51 18.24
CA SER A 65 -1.23 8.75 16.80
C SER A 65 -2.30 7.83 16.20
N HIS A 66 -2.28 6.55 16.61
CA HIS A 66 -3.18 5.49 16.12
C HIS A 66 -4.05 4.96 17.26
N ARG A 67 -5.05 5.76 17.69
CA ARG A 67 -5.89 5.38 18.82
C ARG A 67 -6.74 4.15 18.52
N PRO A 68 -6.74 3.11 19.38
CA PRO A 68 -7.71 2.02 19.29
C PRO A 68 -9.14 2.55 19.32
N ILE A 69 -10.03 1.94 18.55
CA ILE A 69 -11.44 2.33 18.49
C ILE A 69 -12.20 1.49 19.51
N VAL A 70 -12.90 2.16 20.44
CA VAL A 70 -13.81 1.53 21.39
C VAL A 70 -15.26 1.70 20.93
N THR A 71 -16.06 0.65 21.05
CA THR A 71 -17.51 0.71 20.84
C THR A 71 -18.20 0.91 22.18
N VAL A 72 -19.18 1.80 22.22
CA VAL A 72 -20.00 2.06 23.42
C VAL A 72 -21.47 1.83 23.04
N ASP A 73 -22.11 0.87 23.70
CA ASP A 73 -23.53 0.53 23.55
C ASP A 73 -24.24 0.79 24.90
N ASP A 74 -25.32 1.58 24.88
CA ASP A 74 -26.07 1.93 26.09
C ASP A 74 -25.19 2.42 27.27
N TRP A 75 -24.18 3.26 26.97
CA TRP A 75 -23.20 3.79 27.93
C TRP A 75 -22.27 2.74 28.55
N VAL A 76 -22.22 1.54 28.00
CA VAL A 76 -21.30 0.48 28.38
C VAL A 76 -20.24 0.31 27.31
N SER A 77 -18.97 0.46 27.68
CA SER A 77 -17.86 0.21 26.76
C SER A 77 -17.69 -1.27 26.49
N SER A 78 -17.66 -1.65 25.23
CA SER A 78 -17.27 -3.01 24.82
C SER A 78 -15.84 -3.31 25.27
N PRO A 79 -15.54 -4.52 25.78
CA PRO A 79 -14.17 -4.94 26.02
C PRO A 79 -13.37 -5.12 24.74
N ASP A 80 -14.05 -5.30 23.60
CA ASP A 80 -13.42 -5.51 22.29
C ASP A 80 -13.08 -4.16 21.65
N MET A 81 -11.80 -3.88 21.54
CA MET A 81 -11.29 -2.70 20.83
C MET A 81 -10.73 -3.08 19.48
N VAL A 82 -10.93 -2.21 18.49
CA VAL A 82 -10.27 -2.34 17.18
C VAL A 82 -8.89 -1.71 17.30
N MET A 83 -7.86 -2.56 17.36
CA MET A 83 -6.46 -2.13 17.42
C MET A 83 -5.94 -1.76 16.04
N PRO A 84 -5.03 -0.76 15.94
CA PRO A 84 -4.31 -0.51 14.69
C PRO A 84 -3.49 -1.76 14.33
N LYS A 85 -3.45 -2.09 13.05
CA LYS A 85 -2.75 -3.29 12.57
C LYS A 85 -1.93 -2.96 11.33
N THR A 86 -0.71 -3.50 11.30
CA THR A 86 0.10 -3.63 10.10
C THR A 86 0.25 -5.10 9.80
N VAL A 87 -0.07 -5.49 8.59
CA VAL A 87 -0.16 -6.91 8.22
C VAL A 87 0.42 -7.15 6.83
N LEU A 88 0.86 -8.36 6.61
CA LEU A 88 1.29 -8.87 5.31
C LEU A 88 0.38 -10.02 4.92
N ASP A 89 -0.29 -9.89 3.80
CA ASP A 89 -1.14 -10.94 3.23
C ASP A 89 -0.55 -11.46 1.91
N LEU A 90 -0.73 -12.74 1.66
CA LEU A 90 -0.65 -13.33 0.33
C LEU A 90 -1.98 -13.08 -0.36
N VAL A 91 -1.94 -12.53 -1.55
CA VAL A 91 -3.13 -12.32 -2.40
C VAL A 91 -2.86 -13.02 -3.73
N GLU A 92 -3.86 -13.73 -4.25
CA GLU A 92 -3.78 -14.34 -5.57
C GLU A 92 -4.63 -13.54 -6.56
N ASP A 93 -4.05 -13.17 -7.71
CA ASP A 93 -4.81 -12.51 -8.77
C ASP A 93 -5.83 -13.46 -9.42
N ASP A 94 -6.65 -12.98 -10.37
CA ASP A 94 -7.68 -13.80 -11.05
C ASP A 94 -7.10 -14.99 -11.82
N MET A 95 -5.80 -15.01 -12.07
CA MET A 95 -5.06 -16.10 -12.74
C MET A 95 -4.28 -16.98 -11.76
N GLY A 96 -4.35 -16.70 -10.45
CA GLY A 96 -3.64 -17.44 -9.41
C GLY A 96 -2.17 -17.01 -9.23
N ASN A 97 -1.76 -15.84 -9.75
CA ASN A 97 -0.41 -15.33 -9.51
C ASN A 97 -0.32 -14.74 -8.10
N PRO A 98 0.66 -15.18 -7.29
CA PRO A 98 0.79 -14.74 -5.91
C PRO A 98 1.45 -13.37 -5.80
N ILE A 99 0.89 -12.52 -4.93
CA ILE A 99 1.36 -11.17 -4.61
C ILE A 99 1.40 -11.05 -3.09
N LEU A 100 2.50 -10.58 -2.52
CA LEU A 100 2.53 -10.15 -1.13
C LEU A 100 1.98 -8.72 -1.02
N VAL A 101 1.06 -8.49 -0.10
CA VAL A 101 0.45 -7.17 0.14
C VAL A 101 0.70 -6.76 1.59
N LEU A 102 1.57 -5.78 1.77
CA LEU A 102 1.89 -5.15 3.07
C LEU A 102 1.00 -3.94 3.24
N HIS A 103 0.11 -3.97 4.24
CA HIS A 103 -0.88 -2.92 4.39
C HIS A 103 -1.32 -2.70 5.86
N GLY A 104 -2.10 -1.63 6.07
CA GLY A 104 -2.64 -1.24 7.36
C GLY A 104 -2.04 0.05 7.90
N ALA A 105 -2.03 0.24 9.21
CA ALA A 105 -1.51 1.44 9.84
C ALA A 105 -0.01 1.60 9.58
N GLU A 106 0.45 2.84 9.33
CA GLU A 106 1.87 3.13 9.17
C GLU A 106 2.59 3.06 10.53
N PRO A 107 3.62 2.20 10.69
CA PRO A 107 4.45 2.20 11.89
C PRO A 107 5.04 3.56 12.25
N ASP A 108 4.93 3.97 13.52
CA ASP A 108 5.50 5.22 14.04
C ASP A 108 6.98 5.09 14.43
N ALA A 109 7.42 3.87 14.71
CA ALA A 109 8.74 3.61 15.29
C ALA A 109 9.43 2.38 14.67
N HIS A 110 10.74 2.25 14.96
CA HIS A 110 11.55 1.08 14.59
C HIS A 110 11.62 0.78 13.08
N TRP A 111 11.57 1.78 12.23
CA TRP A 111 11.53 1.66 10.77
C TRP A 111 12.64 0.81 10.17
N GLU A 112 13.89 0.94 10.69
CA GLU A 112 15.00 0.10 10.21
C GLU A 112 14.81 -1.38 10.59
N SER A 113 14.40 -1.67 11.82
CA SER A 113 14.13 -3.05 12.27
C SER A 113 12.93 -3.64 11.53
N PHE A 114 11.87 -2.87 11.35
CA PHE A 114 10.70 -3.24 10.54
C PHE A 114 11.11 -3.57 9.09
N THR A 115 11.91 -2.70 8.46
CA THR A 115 12.40 -2.93 7.10
C THR A 115 13.31 -4.15 7.00
N ASN A 116 14.10 -4.44 8.04
CA ASN A 116 14.89 -5.67 8.09
C ASN A 116 14.00 -6.92 8.15
N ALA A 117 12.93 -6.89 8.93
CA ALA A 117 11.94 -7.97 8.98
C ALA A 117 11.28 -8.18 7.59
N ILE A 118 10.85 -7.11 6.94
CA ILE A 118 10.31 -7.17 5.56
C ILE A 118 11.33 -7.75 4.58
N ASN A 119 12.59 -7.31 4.64
CA ASN A 119 13.65 -7.84 3.76
C ASN A 119 13.85 -9.36 3.95
N ASP A 120 13.80 -9.85 5.18
CA ASP A 120 13.97 -11.27 5.44
C ASP A 120 12.77 -12.10 4.94
N ILE A 121 11.56 -11.55 5.06
CA ILE A 121 10.36 -12.15 4.44
C ILE A 121 10.50 -12.13 2.91
N CYS A 122 10.89 -11.00 2.30
CA CYS A 122 11.10 -10.87 0.86
C CYS A 122 12.10 -11.91 0.33
N LYS A 123 13.22 -12.10 1.03
CA LYS A 123 14.20 -13.13 0.65
C LYS A 123 13.63 -14.54 0.72
N ARG A 124 12.90 -14.86 1.80
CA ARG A 124 12.24 -16.17 1.93
C ARG A 124 11.20 -16.40 0.84
N ALA A 125 10.41 -15.37 0.52
CA ALA A 125 9.35 -15.44 -0.49
C ALA A 125 9.90 -15.44 -1.92
N GLY A 126 11.09 -14.88 -2.17
CA GLY A 126 11.67 -14.72 -3.51
C GLY A 126 11.17 -13.45 -4.22
N VAL A 127 10.92 -12.37 -3.47
CA VAL A 127 10.48 -11.09 -4.04
C VAL A 127 11.59 -10.50 -4.90
N GLU A 128 11.23 -10.10 -6.10
CA GLU A 128 12.13 -9.50 -7.11
C GLU A 128 11.89 -7.99 -7.26
N ILE A 129 10.65 -7.53 -7.02
CA ILE A 129 10.25 -6.12 -7.20
C ILE A 129 9.19 -5.70 -6.18
N THR A 130 9.21 -4.42 -5.81
CA THR A 130 8.19 -3.83 -4.96
C THR A 130 7.40 -2.75 -5.68
N PHE A 131 6.12 -2.63 -5.36
CA PHE A 131 5.25 -1.53 -5.78
C PHE A 131 4.67 -0.82 -4.57
N SER A 132 4.42 0.49 -4.69
CA SER A 132 3.58 1.21 -3.74
C SER A 132 2.54 2.04 -4.48
N LEU A 133 1.35 2.20 -3.88
CA LEU A 133 0.22 2.92 -4.49
C LEU A 133 -0.11 4.14 -3.65
N HIS A 134 -0.21 5.30 -4.28
CA HIS A 134 -0.52 6.56 -3.60
C HIS A 134 -1.37 7.47 -4.48
N GLY A 135 -2.30 8.19 -3.87
CA GLY A 135 -2.91 9.36 -4.47
C GLY A 135 -2.07 10.61 -4.22
N VAL A 136 -1.89 11.46 -5.22
CA VAL A 136 -1.18 12.73 -5.08
C VAL A 136 -2.05 13.89 -5.56
N PRO A 137 -2.16 14.99 -4.81
CA PRO A 137 -2.92 16.16 -5.23
C PRO A 137 -2.36 16.74 -6.53
N SER A 138 -3.24 17.07 -7.47
CA SER A 138 -2.84 17.57 -8.79
C SER A 138 -3.85 18.57 -9.35
N GLY A 139 -3.40 19.43 -10.25
CA GLY A 139 -4.24 20.38 -10.98
C GLY A 139 -5.08 19.77 -12.11
N VAL A 140 -5.21 18.43 -12.18
CA VAL A 140 -6.01 17.76 -13.22
C VAL A 140 -7.50 17.87 -12.92
N PRO A 141 -8.37 18.11 -13.94
CA PRO A 141 -9.80 18.07 -13.74
C PRO A 141 -10.33 16.63 -13.69
N HIS A 142 -11.36 16.36 -12.88
CA HIS A 142 -11.99 15.04 -12.75
C HIS A 142 -12.65 14.52 -14.04
N THR A 143 -12.85 15.38 -15.03
CA THR A 143 -13.47 15.03 -16.32
C THR A 143 -12.50 14.40 -17.33
N ARG A 144 -11.23 14.30 -17.00
CA ARG A 144 -10.19 13.65 -17.82
C ARG A 144 -9.72 12.35 -17.20
N PRO A 145 -9.18 11.40 -18.01
CA PRO A 145 -8.54 10.22 -17.47
C PRO A 145 -7.48 10.59 -16.43
N THR A 146 -7.46 9.86 -15.33
CA THR A 146 -6.50 10.08 -14.24
C THR A 146 -5.10 9.63 -14.65
N PRO A 147 -4.12 10.55 -14.74
CA PRO A 147 -2.74 10.14 -15.00
C PRO A 147 -2.15 9.42 -13.79
N VAL A 148 -1.27 8.45 -14.07
CA VAL A 148 -0.46 7.79 -13.06
C VAL A 148 1.01 8.10 -13.36
N HIS A 149 1.67 8.75 -12.41
CA HIS A 149 3.11 9.01 -12.47
C HIS A 149 3.86 7.86 -11.82
N VAL A 150 5.08 7.62 -12.28
CA VAL A 150 5.93 6.55 -11.77
C VAL A 150 7.20 7.14 -11.19
N GLN A 151 7.51 6.80 -9.95
CA GLN A 151 8.78 7.06 -9.30
C GLN A 151 9.48 5.73 -9.07
N ALA A 152 10.78 5.65 -9.28
CA ALA A 152 11.55 4.43 -9.14
C ALA A 152 12.73 4.59 -8.17
N THR A 153 13.12 3.51 -7.53
CA THR A 153 14.35 3.46 -6.72
C THR A 153 15.62 3.41 -7.58
N ASP A 154 15.49 3.00 -8.85
CA ASP A 154 16.56 2.98 -9.82
C ASP A 154 16.04 3.41 -11.20
N ALA A 155 16.84 4.18 -11.93
CA ALA A 155 16.45 4.73 -13.23
C ALA A 155 16.19 3.66 -14.30
N SER A 156 16.79 2.48 -14.18
CA SER A 156 16.58 1.36 -15.11
C SER A 156 15.19 0.76 -15.04
N LEU A 157 14.47 0.97 -13.93
CA LEU A 157 13.09 0.50 -13.73
C LEU A 157 12.05 1.42 -14.37
N LEU A 158 12.44 2.65 -14.75
CA LEU A 158 11.51 3.59 -15.36
C LEU A 158 11.13 3.17 -16.78
N PRO A 159 9.84 3.27 -17.17
CA PRO A 159 9.41 2.97 -18.51
C PRO A 159 10.11 3.87 -19.54
N ALA A 160 10.49 3.30 -20.68
CA ALA A 160 11.06 4.06 -21.78
C ALA A 160 10.05 5.11 -22.30
N GLY A 161 10.48 6.35 -22.47
CA GLY A 161 9.63 7.43 -23.01
C GLY A 161 8.66 8.07 -22.01
N GLY A 162 8.72 7.73 -20.73
CA GLY A 162 7.94 8.40 -19.68
C GLY A 162 8.36 9.89 -19.55
N ALA A 163 7.37 10.76 -19.30
CA ALA A 163 7.65 12.18 -19.03
C ALA A 163 8.56 12.29 -17.79
N LYS A 164 9.79 12.72 -17.99
CA LYS A 164 10.70 12.99 -16.89
C LYS A 164 10.38 14.37 -16.32
N ILE A 165 9.85 14.41 -15.11
CA ILE A 165 9.84 15.67 -14.34
C ILE A 165 11.30 15.89 -13.91
N THR A 166 11.95 16.88 -14.52
CA THR A 166 13.37 17.17 -14.28
C THR A 166 13.61 17.98 -13.02
N ASN A 167 12.62 18.14 -12.18
CA ASN A 167 12.71 18.97 -10.98
C ASN A 167 13.29 18.18 -9.81
N HIS A 168 14.25 18.81 -9.13
CA HIS A 168 14.71 18.36 -7.83
C HIS A 168 13.61 18.64 -6.78
N MET A 169 13.17 17.61 -6.08
CA MET A 169 12.19 17.72 -4.99
C MET A 169 12.72 17.08 -3.72
N GLN A 170 12.40 17.69 -2.57
CA GLN A 170 12.62 17.13 -1.25
C GLN A 170 11.31 17.15 -0.47
N PHE A 171 10.94 16.03 0.10
CA PHE A 171 9.73 15.90 0.92
C PHE A 171 9.97 14.86 2.03
N PRO A 172 9.24 14.95 3.15
CA PRO A 172 9.28 13.91 4.17
C PRO A 172 8.86 12.57 3.57
N ALA A 173 9.72 11.56 3.70
CA ALA A 173 9.47 10.25 3.12
C ALA A 173 8.40 9.49 3.92
N PRO A 174 7.33 8.98 3.29
CA PRO A 174 6.47 7.98 3.91
C PRO A 174 7.23 6.66 4.09
N LEU A 175 6.79 5.83 5.03
CA LEU A 175 7.45 4.54 5.31
C LEU A 175 7.52 3.63 4.09
N SER A 176 6.52 3.65 3.21
CA SER A 176 6.55 2.89 1.94
C SER A 176 7.77 3.24 1.09
N THR A 177 8.06 4.52 0.93
CA THR A 177 9.25 5.01 0.20
C THR A 177 10.53 4.62 0.93
N PHE A 178 10.56 4.76 2.27
CA PHE A 178 11.71 4.35 3.08
C PHE A 178 12.03 2.86 2.90
N VAL A 179 11.02 1.99 3.01
CA VAL A 179 11.15 0.54 2.81
C VAL A 179 11.65 0.24 1.40
N GLN A 180 11.06 0.85 0.36
CA GLN A 180 11.49 0.63 -1.03
C GLN A 180 12.95 1.04 -1.26
N ILE A 181 13.39 2.19 -0.74
CA ILE A 181 14.81 2.63 -0.86
C ILE A 181 15.74 1.62 -0.17
N ARG A 182 15.41 1.17 1.04
CA ARG A 182 16.23 0.20 1.78
C ARG A 182 16.29 -1.17 1.10
N LEU A 183 15.17 -1.64 0.53
CA LEU A 183 15.12 -2.86 -0.26
C LEU A 183 15.89 -2.71 -1.58
N GLY A 184 15.79 -1.55 -2.24
CA GLY A 184 16.56 -1.22 -3.45
C GLY A 184 18.07 -1.29 -3.22
N GLN A 185 18.56 -0.78 -2.09
CA GLN A 185 19.97 -0.91 -1.68
C GLN A 185 20.44 -2.38 -1.49
N ARG A 186 19.49 -3.30 -1.37
CA ARG A 186 19.71 -4.74 -1.19
C ARG A 186 19.37 -5.56 -2.44
N GLY A 187 19.13 -4.88 -3.57
CA GLY A 187 18.88 -5.49 -4.88
C GLY A 187 17.41 -5.78 -5.21
N ILE A 188 16.45 -5.38 -4.36
CA ILE A 188 15.02 -5.49 -4.67
C ILE A 188 14.50 -4.12 -5.11
N GLY A 189 14.37 -3.93 -6.42
CA GLY A 189 13.91 -2.67 -6.99
C GLY A 189 12.50 -2.28 -6.59
N GLY A 190 12.16 -0.99 -6.71
CA GLY A 190 10.83 -0.49 -6.32
C GLY A 190 10.30 0.58 -7.26
N LEU A 191 9.00 0.51 -7.50
CA LEU A 191 8.20 1.49 -8.25
C LEU A 191 7.08 2.03 -7.35
N ALA A 192 6.98 3.35 -7.23
CA ALA A 192 5.82 4.00 -6.64
C ALA A 192 4.90 4.49 -7.76
N LEU A 193 3.64 4.07 -7.74
CA LEU A 193 2.61 4.50 -8.65
C LEU A 193 1.79 5.62 -7.99
N LEU A 194 1.79 6.80 -8.60
CA LEU A 194 1.23 8.02 -8.05
C LEU A 194 0.04 8.45 -8.90
N GLY A 195 -1.18 8.14 -8.45
CA GLY A 195 -2.42 8.53 -9.12
C GLY A 195 -2.73 9.99 -8.87
N ALA A 196 -2.90 10.79 -9.94
CA ALA A 196 -3.21 12.20 -9.83
C ALA A 196 -4.67 12.39 -9.37
N VAL A 197 -4.86 13.07 -8.24
CA VAL A 197 -6.17 13.40 -7.67
C VAL A 197 -6.41 14.89 -7.75
N PRO A 198 -7.57 15.37 -8.27
CA PRO A 198 -7.88 16.79 -8.27
C PRO A 198 -7.76 17.38 -6.85
N TYR A 199 -7.16 18.56 -6.69
CA TYR A 199 -6.96 19.20 -5.38
C TYR A 199 -8.25 19.27 -4.54
N TYR A 200 -9.39 19.58 -5.18
CA TYR A 200 -10.68 19.73 -4.51
C TYR A 200 -11.32 18.38 -4.12
N MET A 201 -10.71 17.25 -4.48
CA MET A 201 -11.14 15.88 -4.12
C MET A 201 -10.10 15.16 -3.25
N ALA A 202 -9.05 15.84 -2.83
CA ALA A 202 -7.94 15.20 -2.09
C ALA A 202 -8.38 14.59 -0.75
N ASP A 203 -9.36 15.21 -0.08
CA ASP A 203 -9.89 14.78 1.22
C ASP A 203 -11.14 13.88 1.10
N THR A 204 -11.59 13.59 -0.11
CA THR A 204 -12.73 12.71 -0.38
C THR A 204 -12.27 11.48 -1.14
N GLY A 205 -12.98 10.34 -1.00
CA GLY A 205 -12.66 9.16 -1.79
C GLY A 205 -12.71 9.44 -3.29
N TYR A 206 -11.67 9.10 -4.04
CA TYR A 206 -11.61 9.28 -5.49
C TYR A 206 -11.32 7.95 -6.22
N PRO A 207 -12.34 7.11 -6.44
CA PRO A 207 -12.20 5.77 -7.03
C PRO A 207 -11.59 5.76 -8.44
N ALA A 208 -11.70 6.86 -9.19
CA ALA A 208 -11.09 6.96 -10.52
C ALA A 208 -9.55 6.84 -10.46
N ALA A 209 -8.91 7.45 -9.43
CA ALA A 209 -7.47 7.27 -9.22
C ALA A 209 -7.14 5.84 -8.79
N SER A 210 -7.94 5.23 -7.93
CA SER A 210 -7.76 3.82 -7.52
C SER A 210 -7.84 2.87 -8.71
N SER A 211 -8.81 3.06 -9.61
CA SER A 211 -8.93 2.29 -10.86
C SER A 211 -7.70 2.48 -11.77
N ALA A 212 -7.23 3.72 -11.91
CA ALA A 212 -6.02 4.01 -12.70
C ALA A 212 -4.76 3.38 -12.10
N LEU A 213 -4.64 3.38 -10.76
CA LEU A 213 -3.55 2.72 -10.04
C LEU A 213 -3.56 1.20 -10.25
N LEU A 214 -4.71 0.53 -10.10
CA LEU A 214 -4.84 -0.91 -10.32
C LEU A 214 -4.57 -1.28 -11.79
N THR A 215 -5.06 -0.50 -12.74
CA THR A 215 -4.77 -0.70 -14.17
C THR A 215 -3.28 -0.56 -14.47
N SER A 216 -2.63 0.42 -13.87
CA SER A 216 -1.19 0.62 -14.02
C SER A 216 -0.40 -0.51 -13.37
N LEU A 217 -0.76 -0.92 -12.16
CA LEU A 217 -0.14 -2.05 -11.45
C LEU A 217 -0.27 -3.34 -12.28
N ALA A 218 -1.48 -3.65 -12.76
CA ALA A 218 -1.73 -4.82 -13.61
C ALA A 218 -0.81 -4.85 -14.84
N LYS A 219 -0.64 -3.68 -15.49
CA LYS A 219 0.23 -3.56 -16.66
C LYS A 219 1.73 -3.69 -16.33
N PHE A 220 2.20 -3.08 -15.21
CA PHE A 220 3.62 -3.12 -14.84
C PHE A 220 4.05 -4.48 -14.31
N ALA A 221 3.15 -5.17 -13.62
CA ALA A 221 3.42 -6.40 -12.91
C ALA A 221 2.90 -7.66 -13.65
N ASP A 222 2.30 -7.50 -14.84
CA ASP A 222 1.66 -8.56 -15.62
C ASP A 222 0.64 -9.37 -14.78
N LEU A 223 -0.29 -8.65 -14.14
CA LEU A 223 -1.30 -9.21 -13.24
C LEU A 223 -2.71 -9.07 -13.80
N SER A 224 -3.58 -10.01 -13.45
CA SER A 224 -5.03 -9.94 -13.69
C SER A 224 -5.76 -9.46 -12.44
N LEU A 225 -5.93 -8.13 -12.32
CA LEU A 225 -6.55 -7.52 -11.15
C LEU A 225 -8.01 -7.16 -11.39
N PRO A 226 -8.88 -7.20 -10.35
CA PRO A 226 -10.28 -6.86 -10.49
C PRO A 226 -10.45 -5.41 -10.93
N CYS A 227 -11.25 -5.19 -11.99
CA CYS A 227 -11.62 -3.86 -12.42
C CYS A 227 -12.52 -3.20 -11.37
N LEU A 228 -12.19 -1.99 -10.94
CA LEU A 228 -13.13 -1.15 -10.21
C LEU A 228 -14.22 -0.71 -11.16
N LEU A 229 -15.37 -1.39 -11.13
CA LEU A 229 -16.58 -0.91 -11.79
C LEU A 229 -17.05 0.35 -11.03
N TYR A 230 -16.59 1.50 -11.48
CA TYR A 230 -17.14 2.78 -11.05
C TYR A 230 -18.50 2.95 -11.73
N THR A 231 -19.57 2.54 -11.06
CA THR A 231 -20.91 3.01 -11.39
C THR A 231 -21.02 4.44 -10.89
N SER A 232 -20.79 5.42 -11.77
CA SER A 232 -21.26 6.79 -11.51
C SER A 232 -22.73 6.73 -11.12
N PRO A 233 -23.16 7.36 -10.02
CA PRO A 233 -24.59 7.54 -9.78
C PRO A 233 -25.19 8.20 -11.03
N SER A 234 -26.17 7.51 -11.63
CA SER A 234 -26.86 8.03 -12.80
C SER A 234 -27.51 9.37 -12.42
N PRO A 235 -27.43 10.43 -13.27
CA PRO A 235 -28.13 11.70 -13.01
C PRO A 235 -29.66 11.59 -12.96
N ARG A 236 -30.23 10.39 -12.94
CA ARG A 236 -31.69 10.14 -13.00
C ARG A 236 -32.35 9.88 -11.65
N ASP A 237 -31.59 9.88 -10.53
CA ASP A 237 -32.13 9.64 -9.19
C ASP A 237 -32.13 10.91 -8.32
N SER A 238 -32.52 12.06 -8.92
CA SER A 238 -32.85 13.29 -8.23
C SER A 238 -34.26 13.74 -8.57
#